data_5e466341f0b99fdf27fba46e3ff60d84
#
_entry.id   5e466341f0b99fdf27fba46e3ff60d84
#
_cell.length_a   1.000
_cell.length_b   1.000
_cell.length_c   1.000
_cell.angle_alpha   90.00
_cell.angle_beta   90.00
_cell.angle_gamma   90.00
#
_symmetry.space_group_name_H-M   'P 1'
#
loop_
_entity.id
_entity.type
_entity.pdbx_description
1 polymer ?
#
loop_
_entity_poly.entity_id
_entity_poly.type
_entity_poly.pdbx_seq_one_letter_code
_entity_poly.pdbx_strand_id
1 'polypeptide(L)'
;MQIRPTLIADAACHPSILQEAALLASPAGRIGLMGFSAEPSSVTQQSLTSKELSIFTSRLNSARFPEVISWFQRGLVQPGTLITHAFDLAEVERGLHLFEHDAAACCKVVLRF
;
A
#
# COMPACT_ATOMS: atom_id res chain seq x y z
N MET A 1 27.46 -6.45 -5.38
CA MET A 1 26.81 -5.11 -5.44
C MET A 1 25.36 -5.29 -5.01
N GLN A 2 24.95 -4.72 -3.90
CA GLN A 2 23.58 -4.83 -3.43
C GLN A 2 22.72 -3.78 -4.18
N ILE A 3 21.78 -4.24 -5.01
CA ILE A 3 20.83 -3.36 -5.70
C ILE A 3 19.88 -2.78 -4.65
N ARG A 4 19.82 -1.46 -4.52
CA ARG A 4 18.90 -0.76 -3.64
C ARG A 4 17.80 -0.11 -4.45
N PRO A 5 16.54 -0.09 -3.97
CA PRO A 5 15.44 0.51 -4.70
C PRO A 5 15.58 2.03 -4.80
N THR A 6 15.32 2.58 -5.97
CA THR A 6 15.27 4.04 -6.20
C THR A 6 13.90 4.63 -5.93
N LEU A 7 12.87 3.79 -5.85
CA LEU A 7 11.50 4.13 -5.48
C LEU A 7 10.94 3.06 -4.55
N ILE A 8 10.37 3.49 -3.43
CA ILE A 8 9.68 2.65 -2.47
C ILE A 8 8.27 3.20 -2.31
N ALA A 9 7.25 2.36 -2.43
CA ALA A 9 5.85 2.71 -2.19
C ALA A 9 5.39 2.04 -0.89
N ASP A 10 5.05 2.84 0.11
CA ASP A 10 4.45 2.38 1.36
C ASP A 10 2.94 2.52 1.28
N ALA A 11 2.25 1.40 1.13
CA ALA A 11 0.80 1.31 1.11
C ALA A 11 0.20 0.80 2.43
N ALA A 12 1.04 0.33 3.35
CA ALA A 12 0.60 -0.24 4.63
C ALA A 12 0.62 0.78 5.78
N CYS A 13 1.54 1.74 5.72
CA CYS A 13 1.75 2.80 6.74
C CYS A 13 1.86 2.28 8.17
N HIS A 14 2.49 1.11 8.35
CA HIS A 14 2.89 0.67 9.69
C HIS A 14 4.04 1.56 10.18
N PRO A 15 4.11 1.91 11.49
CA PRO A 15 5.12 2.82 12.03
C PRO A 15 6.58 2.48 11.71
N SER A 16 6.93 1.19 11.57
CA SER A 16 8.29 0.75 11.25
C SER A 16 8.68 0.95 9.79
N ILE A 17 7.71 1.01 8.86
CA ILE A 17 8.00 0.92 7.41
C ILE A 17 8.77 2.14 6.92
N LEU A 18 8.47 3.34 7.41
CA LEU A 18 9.20 4.52 6.97
C LEU A 18 10.69 4.45 7.33
N GLN A 19 11.01 3.94 8.52
CA GLN A 19 12.40 3.73 8.94
C GLN A 19 13.09 2.67 8.07
N GLU A 20 12.42 1.55 7.81
CA GLU A 20 12.92 0.49 6.95
C GLU A 20 13.14 0.97 5.52
N ALA A 21 12.18 1.74 4.98
CA ALA A 21 12.29 2.35 3.66
C ALA A 21 13.50 3.28 3.56
N ALA A 22 13.74 4.12 4.57
CA ALA A 22 14.92 4.99 4.62
C ALA A 22 16.23 4.21 4.64
N LEU A 23 16.26 3.05 5.31
CA LEU A 23 17.44 2.17 5.32
C LEU A 23 17.65 1.47 3.98
N LEU A 24 16.60 1.01 3.33
CA LEU A 24 16.65 0.25 2.08
C LEU A 24 16.88 1.13 0.84
N ALA A 25 16.37 2.35 0.83
CA ALA A 25 16.46 3.25 -0.32
C ALA A 25 17.91 3.50 -0.77
N SER A 26 18.10 3.64 -2.08
CA SER A 26 19.36 4.11 -2.66
C SER A 26 19.58 5.60 -2.34
N PRO A 27 20.80 6.13 -2.45
CA PRO A 27 21.03 7.57 -2.47
C PRO A 27 20.15 8.25 -3.55
N ALA A 28 19.65 9.44 -3.24
CA ALA A 28 18.66 10.19 -4.03
C ALA A 28 17.36 9.42 -4.31
N GLY A 29 17.05 8.40 -3.51
CA GLY A 29 15.84 7.59 -3.61
C GLY A 29 14.58 8.35 -3.22
N ARG A 30 13.43 7.83 -3.66
CA ARG A 30 12.11 8.40 -3.40
C ARG A 30 11.25 7.41 -2.61
N ILE A 31 10.54 7.93 -1.61
CA ILE A 31 9.60 7.15 -0.80
C ILE A 31 8.22 7.78 -0.96
N GLY A 32 7.26 7.02 -1.45
CA GLY A 32 5.85 7.43 -1.58
C GLY A 32 5.03 6.83 -0.46
N LEU A 33 4.44 7.68 0.40
CA LEU A 33 3.50 7.26 1.45
C LEU A 33 2.09 7.32 0.89
N MET A 34 1.45 6.16 0.74
CA MET A 34 0.10 6.03 0.17
C MET A 34 -0.95 5.60 1.20
N GLY A 35 -0.51 5.09 2.34
CA GLY A 35 -1.42 4.70 3.41
C GLY A 35 -1.75 5.87 4.35
N PHE A 36 -2.56 5.59 5.36
CA PHE A 36 -3.05 6.59 6.30
C PHE A 36 -3.09 6.00 7.72
N SER A 37 -2.21 6.48 8.59
CA SER A 37 -2.17 6.11 10.01
C SER A 37 -1.96 7.35 10.86
N ALA A 38 -2.53 7.35 12.05
CA ALA A 38 -2.28 8.37 13.08
C ALA A 38 -1.09 7.99 13.99
N GLU A 39 -0.57 6.78 13.86
CA GLU A 39 0.57 6.34 14.68
C GLU A 39 1.87 7.00 14.21
N PRO A 40 2.69 7.49 15.12
CA PRO A 40 3.94 8.16 14.77
C PRO A 40 4.98 7.14 14.25
N SER A 41 5.66 7.48 13.15
CA SER A 41 6.84 6.76 12.67
C SER A 41 8.10 7.44 13.17
N SER A 42 9.05 6.64 13.67
CA SER A 42 10.35 7.14 14.13
C SER A 42 11.37 7.09 13.00
N VAL A 43 11.81 8.27 12.55
CA VAL A 43 12.86 8.41 11.53
C VAL A 43 13.78 9.56 11.92
N THR A 44 15.09 9.38 11.76
CA THR A 44 16.07 10.43 12.06
C THR A 44 16.33 11.31 10.84
N GLN A 45 16.59 12.60 11.07
CA GLN A 45 17.03 13.49 9.99
C GLN A 45 18.28 12.94 9.29
N GLN A 46 19.22 12.37 10.06
CA GLN A 46 20.43 11.77 9.53
C GLN A 46 20.14 10.66 8.53
N SER A 47 19.16 9.77 8.79
CA SER A 47 18.81 8.67 7.87
C SER A 47 18.25 9.17 6.54
N LEU A 48 17.62 10.33 6.53
CA LEU A 48 17.07 10.97 5.32
C LEU A 48 18.12 11.78 4.58
N THR A 49 18.83 12.66 5.30
CA THR A 49 19.77 13.62 4.68
C THR A 49 21.05 12.98 4.19
N SER A 50 21.56 11.92 4.86
CA SER A 50 22.75 11.21 4.42
C SER A 50 22.63 10.55 3.05
N LYS A 51 21.40 10.33 2.60
CA LYS A 51 21.09 9.75 1.28
C LYS A 51 20.31 10.70 0.36
N GLU A 52 20.06 11.93 0.79
CA GLU A 52 19.28 12.90 0.03
C GLU A 52 17.90 12.36 -0.38
N LEU A 53 17.19 11.67 0.55
CA LEU A 53 15.92 11.03 0.25
C LEU A 53 14.79 12.05 0.08
N SER A 54 13.92 11.80 -0.90
CA SER A 54 12.68 12.55 -1.08
C SER A 54 11.49 11.73 -0.59
N ILE A 55 10.64 12.34 0.25
CA ILE A 55 9.41 11.72 0.74
C ILE A 55 8.23 12.45 0.13
N PHE A 56 7.34 11.71 -0.51
CA PHE A 56 6.11 12.22 -1.12
C PHE A 56 4.91 11.55 -0.45
N THR A 57 3.90 12.33 -0.19
CA THR A 57 2.63 11.81 0.33
C THR A 57 1.58 11.81 -0.78
N SER A 58 0.73 10.80 -0.77
CA SER A 58 -0.41 10.72 -1.68
C SER A 58 -1.68 10.42 -0.89
N ARG A 59 -2.77 11.05 -1.24
CA ARG A 59 -4.06 10.80 -0.61
C ARG A 59 -5.17 10.79 -1.65
N LEU A 60 -6.04 9.78 -1.51
CA LEU A 60 -7.22 9.61 -2.35
C LEU A 60 -6.85 9.48 -3.83
N ASN A 61 -7.62 10.12 -4.69
CA ASN A 61 -7.50 10.01 -6.13
C ASN A 61 -7.54 11.41 -6.77
N SER A 62 -6.69 11.61 -7.76
CA SER A 62 -6.68 12.80 -8.59
C SER A 62 -6.93 12.41 -10.05
N ALA A 63 -8.21 12.20 -10.42
CA ALA A 63 -8.66 11.89 -11.79
C ALA A 63 -7.95 10.68 -12.46
N ARG A 64 -7.54 9.66 -11.66
CA ARG A 64 -6.81 8.48 -12.18
C ARG A 64 -7.71 7.30 -12.53
N PHE A 65 -9.00 7.34 -12.19
CA PHE A 65 -9.92 6.24 -12.51
C PHE A 65 -9.97 5.87 -13.99
N PRO A 66 -10.05 6.83 -14.95
CA PRO A 66 -10.07 6.48 -16.36
C PRO A 66 -8.83 5.70 -16.82
N GLU A 67 -7.66 6.08 -16.31
CA GLU A 67 -6.39 5.40 -16.60
C GLU A 67 -6.39 3.97 -16.06
N VAL A 68 -6.80 3.78 -14.81
CA VAL A 68 -6.87 2.46 -14.16
C VAL A 68 -7.89 1.56 -14.85
N ILE A 69 -9.06 2.09 -15.24
CA ILE A 69 -10.07 1.35 -16.02
C ILE A 69 -9.48 0.91 -17.35
N SER A 70 -8.74 1.77 -18.04
CA SER A 70 -8.04 1.41 -19.27
C SER A 70 -7.05 0.27 -19.08
N TRP A 71 -6.31 0.25 -17.96
CA TRP A 71 -5.41 -0.86 -17.64
C TRP A 71 -6.14 -2.19 -17.46
N PHE A 72 -7.30 -2.16 -16.80
CA PHE A 72 -8.15 -3.36 -16.66
C PHE A 72 -8.66 -3.85 -18.02
N GLN A 73 -9.19 -2.94 -18.85
CA GLN A 73 -9.69 -3.28 -20.19
C GLN A 73 -8.60 -3.86 -21.10
N ARG A 74 -7.36 -3.41 -20.94
CA ARG A 74 -6.20 -3.89 -21.70
C ARG A 74 -5.53 -5.13 -21.07
N GLY A 75 -6.05 -5.64 -19.95
CA GLY A 75 -5.48 -6.79 -19.26
C GLY A 75 -4.11 -6.56 -18.62
N LEU A 76 -3.70 -5.30 -18.45
CA LEU A 76 -2.41 -4.94 -17.84
C LEU A 76 -2.39 -5.17 -16.33
N VAL A 77 -3.55 -5.17 -15.68
CA VAL A 77 -3.75 -5.49 -14.28
C VAL A 77 -4.93 -6.43 -14.12
N GLN A 78 -4.85 -7.33 -13.16
CA GLN A 78 -5.85 -8.35 -12.88
C GLN A 78 -6.30 -8.27 -11.42
N PRO A 79 -7.19 -7.33 -11.07
CA PRO A 79 -7.59 -7.10 -9.67
C PRO A 79 -8.33 -8.28 -9.05
N GLY A 80 -8.92 -9.15 -9.89
CA GLY A 80 -9.59 -10.37 -9.42
C GLY A 80 -8.70 -11.28 -8.60
N THR A 81 -7.39 -11.26 -8.83
CA THR A 81 -6.42 -12.07 -8.05
C THR A 81 -6.30 -11.62 -6.60
N LEU A 82 -6.73 -10.41 -6.27
CA LEU A 82 -6.73 -9.89 -4.91
C LEU A 82 -7.99 -10.30 -4.13
N ILE A 83 -9.06 -10.69 -4.83
CA ILE A 83 -10.31 -11.10 -4.18
C ILE A 83 -10.14 -12.52 -3.65
N THR A 84 -9.98 -12.63 -2.34
CA THR A 84 -9.80 -13.92 -1.66
C THR A 84 -11.11 -14.54 -1.22
N HIS A 85 -12.10 -13.70 -0.88
CA HIS A 85 -13.40 -14.14 -0.36
C HIS A 85 -14.54 -13.30 -0.94
N ALA A 86 -15.64 -13.94 -1.22
CA ALA A 86 -16.89 -13.31 -1.65
C ALA A 86 -18.04 -13.88 -0.84
N PHE A 87 -18.85 -13.01 -0.25
CA PHE A 87 -20.03 -13.35 0.54
C PHE A 87 -21.28 -12.71 -0.06
N ASP A 88 -22.42 -13.29 0.17
CA ASP A 88 -23.67 -12.62 -0.11
C ASP A 88 -23.92 -11.50 0.93
N LEU A 89 -24.71 -10.48 0.58
CA LEU A 89 -24.97 -9.38 1.49
C LEU A 89 -25.57 -9.84 2.84
N ALA A 90 -26.35 -10.91 2.82
CA ALA A 90 -26.90 -11.50 4.05
C ALA A 90 -25.84 -12.06 5.00
N GLU A 91 -24.63 -12.31 4.51
CA GLU A 91 -23.47 -12.83 5.28
C GLU A 91 -22.46 -11.72 5.65
N VAL A 92 -22.86 -10.45 5.59
CA VAL A 92 -21.94 -9.31 5.84
C VAL A 92 -21.19 -9.43 7.16
N GLU A 93 -21.84 -9.86 8.22
CA GLU A 93 -21.19 -10.05 9.54
C GLU A 93 -20.07 -11.07 9.50
N ARG A 94 -20.26 -12.14 8.74
CA ARG A 94 -19.23 -13.17 8.55
C ARG A 94 -18.03 -12.64 7.76
N GLY A 95 -18.30 -11.83 6.73
CA GLY A 95 -17.27 -11.16 5.95
C GLY A 95 -16.45 -10.16 6.77
N LEU A 96 -17.12 -9.37 7.60
CA LEU A 96 -16.46 -8.44 8.52
C LEU A 96 -15.62 -9.17 9.57
N HIS A 97 -16.19 -10.21 10.19
CA HIS A 97 -15.47 -11.00 11.19
C HIS A 97 -14.18 -11.60 10.63
N LEU A 98 -14.23 -12.16 9.40
CA LEU A 98 -13.03 -12.68 8.73
C LEU A 98 -11.99 -11.58 8.54
N PHE A 99 -12.40 -10.42 8.04
CA PHE A 99 -11.49 -9.30 7.75
C PHE A 99 -10.82 -8.76 9.03
N GLU A 100 -11.54 -8.72 10.14
CA GLU A 100 -11.04 -8.18 11.40
C GLU A 100 -10.15 -9.17 12.19
N HIS A 101 -10.46 -10.47 12.12
CA HIS A 101 -9.85 -11.47 13.01
C HIS A 101 -8.88 -12.43 12.31
N ASP A 102 -8.90 -12.50 10.99
CA ASP A 102 -8.02 -13.37 10.22
C ASP A 102 -7.43 -12.66 8.99
N ALA A 103 -6.77 -11.55 9.25
CA ALA A 103 -6.15 -10.73 8.20
C ALA A 103 -5.10 -11.51 7.38
N ALA A 104 -4.53 -12.59 7.93
CA ALA A 104 -3.56 -13.43 7.22
C ALA A 104 -4.24 -14.32 6.15
N ALA A 105 -5.51 -14.67 6.34
CA ALA A 105 -6.28 -15.49 5.41
C ALA A 105 -6.94 -14.69 4.29
N CYS A 106 -7.07 -13.35 4.43
CA CYS A 106 -7.79 -12.53 3.46
C CYS A 106 -7.00 -11.32 2.98
N CYS A 107 -7.08 -11.04 1.66
CA CYS A 107 -6.56 -9.82 1.06
C CYS A 107 -7.70 -8.84 0.74
N LYS A 108 -8.69 -9.29 -0.03
CA LYS A 108 -9.88 -8.50 -0.38
C LYS A 108 -11.13 -9.35 -0.19
N VAL A 109 -12.02 -8.87 0.66
CA VAL A 109 -13.35 -9.42 0.86
C VAL A 109 -14.36 -8.56 0.09
N VAL A 110 -15.21 -9.18 -0.71
CA VAL A 110 -16.28 -8.51 -1.47
C VAL A 110 -17.65 -9.04 -1.08
N LEU A 111 -18.66 -8.19 -1.14
CA LEU A 111 -20.07 -8.56 -0.97
C LEU A 111 -20.75 -8.55 -2.33
N ARG A 112 -21.64 -9.51 -2.55
CA ARG A 112 -22.50 -9.60 -3.75
C ARG A 112 -23.93 -9.18 -3.38
N PHE A 113 -24.54 -8.43 -4.27
CA PHE A 113 -25.93 -7.98 -4.16
C PHE A 113 -26.81 -8.79 -5.08
#